data_33f5cd68763aed30fed3e66d84b385da
#
_entry.id   33f5cd68763aed30fed3e66d84b385da
#
_cell.length_a   1.000
_cell.length_b   1.000
_cell.length_c   1.000
_cell.angle_alpha   90.00
_cell.angle_beta   90.00
_cell.angle_gamma   90.00
#
_symmetry.space_group_name_H-M   'P 1'
#
loop_
_entity.id
_entity.type
_entity.pdbx_description
1 polymer ?
#
loop_
_entity_poly.entity_id
_entity_poly.type
_entity_poly.pdbx_seq_one_letter_code
_entity_poly.pdbx_strand_id
1 'polypeptide(L)'
;MIDGKYTADYLWQEKGIVPILKIDKGLAEEKNHVKLMKPIPNLAETLKHAVEDRHIFGTKERSVIYDYDEQGIRDVIAQQFDIALQVWNAGAVAIIEPEVDIHNPHKAESEAFMLEVINEHLAKLDSDVKVMFKLTIPTVNNLYTGLMKDPHVVRVVALSGGYSQDEACHLLSLNHGMIASFSRAFAQDLRYQQSDEEFDATVKAAIAKIYAASIA
;
A
#
# COMPACT_ATOMS: atom_id res chain seq x y z
N MET A 1 -11.48 21.15 -4.57
CA MET A 1 -11.01 22.26 -3.70
C MET A 1 -11.81 22.21 -2.41
N ILE A 2 -11.17 22.39 -1.26
CA ILE A 2 -11.79 22.48 0.07
C ILE A 2 -11.33 23.82 0.65
N ASP A 3 -12.28 24.68 1.02
CA ASP A 3 -11.99 26.03 1.57
C ASP A 3 -11.00 26.86 0.73
N GLY A 4 -11.14 26.79 -0.60
CA GLY A 4 -10.28 27.51 -1.55
C GLY A 4 -8.91 26.89 -1.81
N LYS A 5 -8.53 25.81 -1.10
CA LYS A 5 -7.26 25.08 -1.27
C LYS A 5 -7.46 23.84 -2.14
N TYR A 6 -6.40 23.37 -2.81
CA TYR A 6 -6.40 22.03 -3.37
C TYR A 6 -6.55 20.99 -2.25
N THR A 7 -7.22 19.87 -2.54
CA THR A 7 -7.49 18.83 -1.53
C THR A 7 -6.20 18.33 -0.85
N ALA A 8 -5.11 18.18 -1.59
CA ALA A 8 -3.83 17.76 -1.03
C ALA A 8 -3.26 18.78 -0.03
N ASP A 9 -3.30 20.06 -0.39
CA ASP A 9 -2.86 21.14 0.50
C ASP A 9 -3.69 21.23 1.77
N TYR A 10 -5.02 21.10 1.64
CA TYR A 10 -5.91 21.07 2.78
C TYR A 10 -5.61 19.89 3.71
N LEU A 11 -5.45 18.69 3.15
CA LEU A 11 -5.12 17.50 3.92
C LEU A 11 -3.81 17.67 4.68
N TRP A 12 -2.77 18.18 4.01
CA TRP A 12 -1.47 18.37 4.62
C TRP A 12 -1.46 19.50 5.66
N GLN A 13 -1.91 20.70 5.27
CA GLN A 13 -1.78 21.90 6.08
C GLN A 13 -2.78 21.96 7.25
N GLU A 14 -4.04 21.52 7.01
CA GLU A 14 -5.11 21.64 8.01
C GLU A 14 -5.34 20.36 8.81
N LYS A 15 -4.99 19.20 8.24
CA LYS A 15 -5.27 17.90 8.87
C LYS A 15 -4.04 17.10 9.24
N GLY A 16 -2.84 17.48 8.79
CA GLY A 16 -1.61 16.72 8.99
C GLY A 16 -1.63 15.35 8.29
N ILE A 17 -2.41 15.24 7.19
CA ILE A 17 -2.58 13.99 6.44
C ILE A 17 -1.74 14.06 5.16
N VAL A 18 -0.84 13.09 4.98
CA VAL A 18 -0.01 12.97 3.79
C VAL A 18 -0.85 12.57 2.58
N PRO A 19 -0.90 13.39 1.50
CA PRO A 19 -1.72 13.10 0.33
C PRO A 19 -1.06 12.08 -0.60
N ILE A 20 -1.75 10.99 -0.89
CA ILE A 20 -1.31 9.91 -1.80
C ILE A 20 -2.31 9.78 -2.96
N LEU A 21 -1.79 9.71 -4.19
CA LEU A 21 -2.58 9.53 -5.40
C LEU A 21 -2.53 8.07 -5.88
N LYS A 22 -3.69 7.45 -6.07
CA LYS A 22 -3.78 6.15 -6.76
C LYS A 22 -3.62 6.37 -8.27
N ILE A 23 -2.57 5.81 -8.88
CA ILE A 23 -2.26 6.01 -10.31
C ILE A 23 -2.58 4.81 -11.20
N ASP A 24 -2.64 3.59 -10.66
CA ASP A 24 -2.94 2.40 -11.46
C ASP A 24 -4.31 2.47 -12.14
N LYS A 25 -4.43 1.84 -13.30
CA LYS A 25 -5.65 1.77 -14.13
C LYS A 25 -6.37 0.42 -13.99
N GLY A 26 -6.14 -0.26 -12.87
CA GLY A 26 -6.66 -1.60 -12.59
C GLY A 26 -5.71 -2.70 -13.05
N LEU A 27 -6.16 -3.94 -12.91
CA LEU A 27 -5.38 -5.15 -13.15
C LEU A 27 -5.53 -5.63 -14.60
N ALA A 28 -4.44 -6.14 -15.15
CA ALA A 28 -4.40 -6.86 -16.43
C ALA A 28 -5.00 -8.28 -16.27
N GLU A 29 -5.05 -9.02 -17.37
CA GLU A 29 -5.43 -10.44 -17.35
C GLU A 29 -4.43 -11.25 -16.52
N GLU A 30 -4.91 -12.32 -15.92
CA GLU A 30 -4.09 -13.22 -15.12
C GLU A 30 -3.14 -14.04 -16.00
N LYS A 31 -1.87 -14.08 -15.58
CA LYS A 31 -0.83 -14.91 -16.18
C LYS A 31 0.16 -15.31 -15.10
N ASN A 32 0.63 -16.55 -15.12
CA ASN A 32 1.59 -17.05 -14.12
C ASN A 32 1.10 -16.79 -12.69
N HIS A 33 -0.19 -17.05 -12.44
CA HIS A 33 -0.84 -16.85 -11.14
C HIS A 33 -0.76 -15.43 -10.56
N VAL A 34 -0.48 -14.42 -11.40
CA VAL A 34 -0.44 -13.01 -10.99
C VAL A 34 -1.26 -12.14 -11.94
N LYS A 35 -1.66 -10.98 -11.45
CA LYS A 35 -2.18 -9.88 -12.28
C LYS A 35 -1.30 -8.67 -12.13
N LEU A 36 -0.62 -8.34 -13.22
CA LEU A 36 0.12 -7.08 -13.34
C LEU A 36 -0.85 -5.88 -13.39
N MET A 37 -0.32 -4.69 -13.23
CA MET A 37 -1.09 -3.49 -13.56
C MET A 37 -1.27 -3.36 -15.06
N LYS A 38 -2.43 -2.82 -15.46
CA LYS A 38 -2.60 -2.31 -16.82
C LYS A 38 -1.62 -1.18 -17.10
N PRO A 39 -1.23 -0.99 -18.39
CA PRO A 39 -0.43 0.18 -18.76
C PRO A 39 -1.04 1.48 -18.23
N ILE A 40 -0.20 2.37 -17.74
CA ILE A 40 -0.61 3.69 -17.26
C ILE A 40 -0.26 4.70 -18.35
N PRO A 41 -1.22 5.07 -19.22
CA PRO A 41 -0.95 6.04 -20.27
C PRO A 41 -0.65 7.42 -19.66
N ASN A 42 0.25 8.16 -20.30
CA ASN A 42 0.63 9.51 -19.88
C ASN A 42 1.12 9.60 -18.43
N LEU A 43 1.83 8.56 -17.93
CA LEU A 43 2.31 8.53 -16.54
C LEU A 43 3.13 9.76 -16.20
N ALA A 44 4.10 10.14 -17.04
CA ALA A 44 4.98 11.29 -16.80
C ALA A 44 4.20 12.62 -16.67
N GLU A 45 3.20 12.85 -17.54
CA GLU A 45 2.33 14.03 -17.48
C GLU A 45 1.46 14.02 -16.21
N THR A 46 0.90 12.85 -15.87
CA THR A 46 0.11 12.65 -14.64
C THR A 46 0.94 12.95 -13.40
N LEU A 47 2.17 12.45 -13.33
CA LEU A 47 3.07 12.65 -12.21
C LEU A 47 3.49 14.13 -12.09
N LYS A 48 3.87 14.77 -13.20
CA LYS A 48 4.20 16.18 -13.23
C LYS A 48 3.05 17.03 -12.66
N HIS A 49 1.83 16.81 -13.15
CA HIS A 49 0.64 17.52 -12.68
C HIS A 49 0.34 17.24 -11.20
N ALA A 50 0.50 15.98 -10.75
CA ALA A 50 0.28 15.60 -9.37
C ALA A 50 1.25 16.30 -8.41
N VAL A 51 2.53 16.36 -8.77
CA VAL A 51 3.59 16.92 -7.91
C VAL A 51 3.60 18.45 -7.99
N GLU A 52 3.73 19.04 -9.21
CA GLU A 52 3.94 20.47 -9.38
C GLU A 52 2.66 21.27 -9.14
N ASP A 53 1.49 20.79 -9.60
CA ASP A 53 0.25 21.57 -9.53
C ASP A 53 -0.66 21.16 -8.36
N ARG A 54 -0.52 19.95 -7.83
CA ARG A 54 -1.40 19.41 -6.78
C ARG A 54 -0.70 19.07 -5.47
N HIS A 55 0.61 19.17 -5.43
CA HIS A 55 1.46 18.97 -4.24
C HIS A 55 1.23 17.60 -3.58
N ILE A 56 1.04 16.56 -4.41
CA ILE A 56 0.90 15.17 -3.96
C ILE A 56 2.26 14.67 -3.48
N PHE A 57 2.30 14.10 -2.28
CA PHE A 57 3.53 13.53 -1.70
C PHE A 57 3.96 12.25 -2.41
N GLY A 58 3.01 11.39 -2.76
CA GLY A 58 3.35 10.08 -3.32
C GLY A 58 2.21 9.42 -4.06
N THR A 59 2.51 8.27 -4.62
CA THR A 59 1.55 7.47 -5.39
C THR A 59 1.30 6.11 -4.77
N LYS A 60 0.27 5.41 -5.23
CA LYS A 60 -0.02 4.04 -4.87
C LYS A 60 -0.50 3.28 -6.10
N GLU A 61 0.08 2.11 -6.35
CA GLU A 61 -0.19 1.23 -7.48
C GLU A 61 -0.24 -0.24 -7.04
N ARG A 62 -1.27 -0.98 -7.51
CA ARG A 62 -1.58 -2.34 -7.04
C ARG A 62 -1.47 -3.38 -8.13
N SER A 63 -0.77 -4.47 -7.84
CA SER A 63 -0.82 -5.76 -8.52
C SER A 63 -1.22 -6.87 -7.54
N VAL A 64 -1.53 -8.08 -8.04
CA VAL A 64 -2.00 -9.19 -7.18
C VAL A 64 -1.28 -10.49 -7.53
N ILE A 65 -0.90 -11.23 -6.50
CA ILE A 65 -0.30 -12.57 -6.56
C ILE A 65 -1.33 -13.56 -5.98
N TYR A 66 -1.89 -14.43 -6.83
CA TYR A 66 -2.93 -15.39 -6.46
C TYR A 66 -2.39 -16.74 -6.04
N ASP A 67 -1.19 -17.12 -6.52
CA ASP A 67 -0.51 -18.35 -6.15
C ASP A 67 1.01 -18.19 -6.31
N TYR A 68 1.77 -19.16 -5.84
CA TYR A 68 3.21 -19.19 -5.99
C TYR A 68 3.58 -19.47 -7.46
N ASP A 69 4.29 -18.55 -8.06
CA ASP A 69 4.96 -18.70 -9.36
C ASP A 69 6.14 -17.74 -9.38
N GLU A 70 7.35 -18.29 -9.50
CA GLU A 70 8.58 -17.48 -9.43
C GLU A 70 8.63 -16.40 -10.50
N GLN A 71 8.26 -16.73 -11.76
CA GLN A 71 8.29 -15.76 -12.85
C GLN A 71 7.21 -14.69 -12.67
N GLY A 72 6.01 -15.09 -12.27
CA GLY A 72 4.91 -14.16 -12.00
C GLY A 72 5.25 -13.18 -10.90
N ILE A 73 5.82 -13.64 -9.78
CA ILE A 73 6.24 -12.78 -8.67
C ILE A 73 7.35 -11.82 -9.12
N ARG A 74 8.36 -12.31 -9.87
CA ARG A 74 9.42 -11.46 -10.44
C ARG A 74 8.86 -10.39 -11.39
N ASP A 75 7.91 -10.76 -12.25
CA ASP A 75 7.28 -9.81 -13.18
C ASP A 75 6.50 -8.71 -12.42
N VAL A 76 5.78 -9.08 -11.36
CA VAL A 76 5.08 -8.14 -10.48
C VAL A 76 6.04 -7.13 -9.85
N ILE A 77 7.11 -7.63 -9.22
CA ILE A 77 8.06 -6.77 -8.52
C ILE A 77 8.83 -5.88 -9.49
N ALA A 78 9.26 -6.42 -10.64
CA ALA A 78 9.93 -5.64 -11.67
C ALA A 78 9.05 -4.49 -12.18
N GLN A 79 7.78 -4.75 -12.53
CA GLN A 79 6.85 -3.71 -12.96
C GLN A 79 6.64 -2.63 -11.89
N GLN A 80 6.49 -3.04 -10.62
CA GLN A 80 6.28 -2.12 -9.51
C GLN A 80 7.49 -1.20 -9.29
N PHE A 81 8.70 -1.74 -9.34
CA PHE A 81 9.92 -0.94 -9.19
C PHE A 81 10.18 -0.01 -10.38
N ASP A 82 9.88 -0.45 -11.62
CA ASP A 82 9.98 0.40 -12.80
C ASP A 82 9.09 1.65 -12.70
N ILE A 83 7.87 1.48 -12.18
CA ILE A 83 6.97 2.61 -11.95
C ILE A 83 7.44 3.44 -10.76
N ALA A 84 7.89 2.81 -9.68
CA ALA A 84 8.39 3.52 -8.50
C ALA A 84 9.58 4.44 -8.83
N LEU A 85 10.48 4.02 -9.70
CA LEU A 85 11.59 4.87 -10.18
C LEU A 85 11.10 6.07 -11.00
N GLN A 86 10.08 5.88 -11.85
CA GLN A 86 9.46 6.99 -12.58
C GLN A 86 8.80 8.00 -11.62
N VAL A 87 8.13 7.50 -10.59
CA VAL A 87 7.52 8.31 -9.53
C VAL A 87 8.58 9.10 -8.75
N TRP A 88 9.67 8.43 -8.35
CA TRP A 88 10.79 9.08 -7.67
C TRP A 88 11.43 10.19 -8.51
N ASN A 89 11.70 9.91 -9.78
CA ASN A 89 12.26 10.87 -10.71
C ASN A 89 11.35 12.09 -10.97
N ALA A 90 10.05 11.94 -10.75
CA ALA A 90 9.09 13.04 -10.81
C ALA A 90 8.97 13.84 -9.49
N GLY A 91 9.70 13.44 -8.43
CA GLY A 91 9.72 14.12 -7.14
C GLY A 91 8.67 13.64 -6.13
N ALA A 92 8.13 12.42 -6.30
CA ALA A 92 7.18 11.80 -5.38
C ALA A 92 7.68 10.46 -4.85
N VAL A 93 7.02 9.90 -3.83
CA VAL A 93 7.36 8.60 -3.24
C VAL A 93 6.29 7.56 -3.64
N ALA A 94 6.71 6.44 -4.22
CA ALA A 94 5.79 5.36 -4.57
C ALA A 94 5.45 4.47 -3.35
N ILE A 95 4.19 4.07 -3.23
CA ILE A 95 3.75 2.95 -2.40
C ILE A 95 3.57 1.73 -3.30
N ILE A 96 4.55 0.88 -3.34
CA ILE A 96 4.60 -0.40 -4.05
C ILE A 96 3.63 -1.37 -3.36
N GLU A 97 2.56 -1.82 -4.08
CA GLU A 97 1.50 -2.68 -3.51
C GLU A 97 1.38 -4.01 -4.28
N PRO A 98 2.33 -4.95 -4.13
CA PRO A 98 2.22 -6.32 -4.60
C PRO A 98 1.39 -7.14 -3.60
N GLU A 99 0.07 -7.09 -3.72
CA GLU A 99 -0.84 -7.80 -2.83
C GLU A 99 -0.74 -9.31 -3.04
N VAL A 100 -0.40 -10.07 -2.01
CA VAL A 100 -0.58 -11.52 -2.00
C VAL A 100 -1.99 -11.80 -1.52
N ASP A 101 -2.79 -12.51 -2.34
CA ASP A 101 -4.18 -12.83 -2.01
C ASP A 101 -4.25 -13.66 -0.72
N ILE A 102 -5.17 -13.33 0.18
CA ILE A 102 -5.31 -14.04 1.47
C ILE A 102 -5.76 -15.50 1.30
N HIS A 103 -6.32 -15.84 0.14
CA HIS A 103 -6.73 -17.19 -0.23
C HIS A 103 -5.69 -17.95 -1.06
N ASN A 104 -4.51 -17.35 -1.27
CA ASN A 104 -3.40 -18.00 -1.96
C ASN A 104 -3.02 -19.30 -1.22
N PRO A 105 -3.09 -20.47 -1.86
CA PRO A 105 -2.82 -21.76 -1.19
C PRO A 105 -1.34 -21.90 -0.75
N HIS A 106 -0.43 -21.16 -1.37
CA HIS A 106 1.00 -21.11 -1.04
C HIS A 106 1.42 -19.71 -0.57
N LYS A 107 0.55 -19.07 0.24
CA LYS A 107 0.73 -17.67 0.68
C LYS A 107 2.08 -17.43 1.36
N ALA A 108 2.48 -18.29 2.29
CA ALA A 108 3.73 -18.13 3.03
C ALA A 108 4.97 -18.23 2.11
N GLU A 109 4.95 -19.13 1.13
CA GLU A 109 6.02 -19.32 0.15
C GLU A 109 6.08 -18.12 -0.81
N SER A 110 4.91 -17.67 -1.28
CA SER A 110 4.80 -16.46 -2.13
C SER A 110 5.34 -15.21 -1.44
N GLU A 111 5.02 -15.03 -0.15
CA GLU A 111 5.49 -13.90 0.67
C GLU A 111 7.00 -13.94 0.90
N ALA A 112 7.55 -15.12 1.18
CA ALA A 112 8.99 -15.29 1.38
C ALA A 112 9.77 -15.00 0.10
N PHE A 113 9.35 -15.57 -1.03
CA PHE A 113 10.00 -15.34 -2.33
C PHE A 113 9.81 -13.89 -2.82
N MET A 114 8.62 -13.31 -2.63
CA MET A 114 8.39 -11.90 -2.93
C MET A 114 9.35 -11.00 -2.15
N LEU A 115 9.57 -11.26 -0.88
CA LEU A 115 10.53 -10.49 -0.05
C LEU A 115 11.96 -10.62 -0.55
N GLU A 116 12.38 -11.82 -0.99
CA GLU A 116 13.69 -12.04 -1.61
C GLU A 116 13.85 -11.16 -2.85
N VAL A 117 12.88 -11.20 -3.77
CA VAL A 117 12.90 -10.40 -5.01
C VAL A 117 12.85 -8.90 -4.72
N ILE A 118 12.07 -8.45 -3.73
CA ILE A 118 12.08 -7.05 -3.28
C ILE A 118 13.48 -6.64 -2.84
N ASN A 119 14.16 -7.44 -2.02
CA ASN A 119 15.51 -7.14 -1.54
C ASN A 119 16.53 -7.10 -2.69
N GLU A 120 16.39 -7.98 -3.71
CA GLU A 120 17.21 -7.92 -4.93
C GLU A 120 17.06 -6.60 -5.69
N HIS A 121 15.86 -6.01 -5.71
CA HIS A 121 15.59 -4.72 -6.36
C HIS A 121 16.07 -3.55 -5.50
N LEU A 122 15.82 -3.56 -4.20
CA LEU A 122 16.30 -2.51 -3.28
C LEU A 122 17.83 -2.37 -3.34
N ALA A 123 18.56 -3.50 -3.39
CA ALA A 123 20.02 -3.50 -3.46
C ALA A 123 20.60 -2.85 -4.74
N LYS A 124 19.78 -2.61 -5.76
CA LYS A 124 20.17 -1.98 -7.03
C LYS A 124 19.79 -0.50 -7.12
N LEU A 125 19.08 0.04 -6.12
CA LEU A 125 18.65 1.42 -6.11
C LEU A 125 19.82 2.37 -5.78
N ASP A 126 19.80 3.55 -6.38
CA ASP A 126 20.66 4.65 -5.98
C ASP A 126 20.32 5.09 -4.55
N SER A 127 21.32 5.45 -3.77
CA SER A 127 21.22 5.62 -2.29
C SER A 127 20.20 6.66 -1.82
N ASP A 128 19.80 7.59 -2.67
CA ASP A 128 18.81 8.64 -2.37
C ASP A 128 17.36 8.21 -2.64
N VAL A 129 17.14 7.15 -3.43
CA VAL A 129 15.80 6.66 -3.78
C VAL A 129 15.05 6.20 -2.54
N LYS A 130 13.79 6.65 -2.42
CA LYS A 130 12.89 6.25 -1.33
C LYS A 130 11.61 5.66 -1.88
N VAL A 131 11.16 4.58 -1.23
CA VAL A 131 9.90 3.90 -1.52
C VAL A 131 9.14 3.59 -0.23
N MET A 132 7.87 3.30 -0.37
CA MET A 132 7.03 2.71 0.66
C MET A 132 6.46 1.39 0.14
N PHE A 133 6.08 0.51 1.05
CA PHE A 133 5.41 -0.74 0.69
C PHE A 133 4.05 -0.82 1.35
N LYS A 134 3.08 -1.35 0.60
CA LYS A 134 1.79 -1.77 1.12
C LYS A 134 1.61 -3.26 0.83
N LEU A 135 1.71 -4.07 1.89
CA LEU A 135 1.79 -5.52 1.79
C LEU A 135 0.60 -6.19 2.49
N THR A 136 0.24 -7.38 2.05
CA THR A 136 -0.68 -8.23 2.80
C THR A 136 -0.07 -8.54 4.16
N ILE A 137 -0.88 -8.57 5.22
CA ILE A 137 -0.41 -9.02 6.54
C ILE A 137 0.19 -10.42 6.37
N PRO A 138 1.46 -10.63 6.76
CA PRO A 138 2.16 -11.86 6.40
C PRO A 138 1.70 -13.07 7.22
N THR A 139 1.83 -14.25 6.63
CA THR A 139 1.55 -15.53 7.27
C THR A 139 2.55 -15.81 8.42
N VAL A 140 3.80 -15.44 8.22
CA VAL A 140 4.85 -15.55 9.23
C VAL A 140 5.00 -14.20 9.92
N ASN A 141 4.73 -14.15 11.23
CA ASN A 141 4.82 -12.92 12.00
C ASN A 141 6.21 -12.27 11.88
N ASN A 142 6.23 -10.96 11.72
CA ASN A 142 7.45 -10.15 11.62
C ASN A 142 8.33 -10.44 10.38
N LEU A 143 7.78 -11.08 9.34
CA LEU A 143 8.49 -11.39 8.10
C LEU A 143 9.19 -10.14 7.50
N TYR A 144 8.54 -8.99 7.55
CA TYR A 144 9.01 -7.75 6.91
C TYR A 144 9.88 -6.86 7.82
N THR A 145 10.32 -7.35 8.99
CA THR A 145 11.15 -6.56 9.92
C THR A 145 12.46 -6.09 9.29
N GLY A 146 13.09 -6.93 8.46
CA GLY A 146 14.31 -6.56 7.72
C GLY A 146 14.04 -5.44 6.72
N LEU A 147 12.95 -5.56 5.97
CA LEU A 147 12.51 -4.57 4.98
C LEU A 147 12.26 -3.19 5.62
N MET A 148 11.67 -3.14 6.81
CA MET A 148 11.42 -1.88 7.55
C MET A 148 12.70 -1.18 8.02
N LYS A 149 13.84 -1.87 8.02
CA LYS A 149 15.16 -1.31 8.41
C LYS A 149 15.98 -0.87 7.21
N ASP A 150 15.55 -1.21 6.00
CA ASP A 150 16.26 -0.83 4.77
C ASP A 150 16.25 0.69 4.61
N PRO A 151 17.39 1.34 4.30
CA PRO A 151 17.48 2.79 4.20
C PRO A 151 16.64 3.39 3.05
N HIS A 152 16.25 2.61 2.04
CA HIS A 152 15.36 3.04 0.98
C HIS A 152 13.89 3.05 1.40
N VAL A 153 13.52 2.35 2.48
CA VAL A 153 12.14 2.12 2.89
C VAL A 153 11.68 3.15 3.92
N VAL A 154 10.79 4.04 3.51
CA VAL A 154 10.21 5.06 4.40
C VAL A 154 9.21 4.44 5.37
N ARG A 155 8.35 3.53 4.88
CA ARG A 155 7.31 2.87 5.67
C ARG A 155 6.82 1.59 5.01
N VAL A 156 6.49 0.59 5.83
CA VAL A 156 5.72 -0.58 5.41
C VAL A 156 4.35 -0.49 6.05
N VAL A 157 3.29 -0.54 5.23
CA VAL A 157 1.90 -0.52 5.68
C VAL A 157 1.19 -1.82 5.29
N ALA A 158 0.24 -2.26 6.12
CA ALA A 158 -0.51 -3.49 5.93
C ALA A 158 -1.85 -3.21 5.23
N LEU A 159 -2.19 -3.99 4.20
CA LEU A 159 -3.55 -4.06 3.69
C LEU A 159 -4.36 -5.15 4.42
N SER A 160 -5.68 -5.01 4.49
CA SER A 160 -6.55 -6.01 5.14
C SER A 160 -6.87 -7.23 4.26
N GLY A 161 -6.69 -7.13 2.94
CA GLY A 161 -6.81 -8.24 1.99
C GLY A 161 -8.20 -8.90 1.85
N GLY A 162 -9.10 -8.65 2.78
CA GLY A 162 -10.42 -9.29 2.89
C GLY A 162 -10.67 -9.88 4.27
N TYR A 163 -9.69 -9.88 5.16
CA TYR A 163 -9.90 -10.18 6.57
C TYR A 163 -10.93 -9.23 7.19
N SER A 164 -11.69 -9.71 8.15
CA SER A 164 -12.54 -8.88 8.99
C SER A 164 -11.69 -7.85 9.76
N GLN A 165 -12.32 -6.80 10.27
CA GLN A 165 -11.59 -5.79 11.07
C GLN A 165 -10.89 -6.43 12.26
N ASP A 166 -11.57 -7.34 12.98
CA ASP A 166 -11.03 -8.01 14.15
C ASP A 166 -9.82 -8.86 13.82
N GLU A 167 -9.93 -9.67 12.78
CA GLU A 167 -8.86 -10.55 12.32
C GLU A 167 -7.67 -9.75 11.79
N ALA A 168 -7.92 -8.73 10.95
CA ALA A 168 -6.86 -7.86 10.44
C ALA A 168 -6.12 -7.12 11.56
N CYS A 169 -6.82 -6.61 12.58
CA CYS A 169 -6.20 -5.98 13.73
C CYS A 169 -5.41 -6.97 14.58
N HIS A 170 -5.96 -8.18 14.81
CA HIS A 170 -5.23 -9.21 15.53
C HIS A 170 -3.93 -9.60 14.81
N LEU A 171 -4.00 -9.93 13.53
CA LEU A 171 -2.83 -10.30 12.74
C LEU A 171 -1.81 -9.16 12.65
N LEU A 172 -2.27 -7.91 12.48
CA LEU A 172 -1.38 -6.76 12.42
C LEU A 172 -0.62 -6.55 13.74
N SER A 173 -1.27 -6.73 14.89
CA SER A 173 -0.63 -6.58 16.21
C SER A 173 0.52 -7.56 16.47
N LEU A 174 0.60 -8.65 15.70
CA LEU A 174 1.71 -9.61 15.72
C LEU A 174 2.88 -9.23 14.81
N ASN A 175 2.76 -8.10 14.08
CA ASN A 175 3.73 -7.64 13.09
C ASN A 175 4.28 -6.25 13.45
N HIS A 176 5.20 -6.22 14.41
CA HIS A 176 5.73 -5.00 15.02
C HIS A 176 6.38 -4.06 14.00
N GLY A 177 5.99 -2.80 14.03
CA GLY A 177 6.48 -1.73 13.16
C GLY A 177 5.69 -1.56 11.86
N MET A 178 4.87 -2.52 11.44
CA MET A 178 3.86 -2.30 10.41
C MET A 178 2.70 -1.48 10.96
N ILE A 179 2.13 -0.60 10.14
CA ILE A 179 0.92 0.14 10.48
C ILE A 179 -0.20 -0.16 9.49
N ALA A 180 -1.45 0.00 9.91
CA ALA A 180 -2.59 -0.28 9.05
C ALA A 180 -2.74 0.71 7.87
N SER A 181 -3.10 0.18 6.71
CA SER A 181 -3.66 0.90 5.57
C SER A 181 -4.94 0.20 5.13
N PHE A 182 -5.91 0.14 6.05
CA PHE A 182 -7.16 -0.58 5.86
C PHE A 182 -8.21 0.33 5.22
N SER A 183 -8.95 -0.20 4.25
CA SER A 183 -10.10 0.44 3.65
C SER A 183 -11.38 -0.34 3.99
N ARG A 184 -11.54 -1.54 3.45
CA ARG A 184 -12.75 -2.37 3.69
C ARG A 184 -12.91 -2.72 5.16
N ALA A 185 -11.85 -3.16 5.84
CA ALA A 185 -11.90 -3.47 7.26
C ALA A 185 -12.21 -2.23 8.13
N PHE A 186 -11.72 -1.04 7.75
CA PHE A 186 -12.06 0.21 8.43
C PHE A 186 -13.55 0.56 8.29
N ALA A 187 -14.11 0.42 7.07
CA ALA A 187 -15.49 0.80 6.77
C ALA A 187 -16.52 -0.32 7.00
N GLN A 188 -16.10 -1.46 7.56
CA GLN A 188 -16.89 -2.69 7.67
C GLN A 188 -18.28 -2.46 8.30
N ASP A 189 -18.33 -1.68 9.36
CA ASP A 189 -19.53 -1.47 10.18
C ASP A 189 -20.27 -0.16 9.85
N LEU A 190 -19.83 0.59 8.84
CA LEU A 190 -20.53 1.77 8.38
C LEU A 190 -21.74 1.40 7.56
N ARG A 191 -22.87 2.08 7.82
CA ARG A 191 -24.15 1.89 7.12
C ARG A 191 -24.78 3.25 6.78
N TYR A 192 -25.43 3.32 5.63
CA TYR A 192 -26.11 4.55 5.19
C TYR A 192 -27.21 5.02 6.15
N GLN A 193 -27.82 4.09 6.89
CA GLN A 193 -28.95 4.37 7.79
C GLN A 193 -28.53 4.90 9.17
N GLN A 194 -27.23 4.95 9.47
CA GLN A 194 -26.74 5.47 10.75
C GLN A 194 -27.04 6.97 10.87
N SER A 195 -27.37 7.43 12.08
CA SER A 195 -27.35 8.86 12.40
C SER A 195 -25.89 9.38 12.42
N ASP A 196 -25.72 10.69 12.41
CA ASP A 196 -24.38 11.31 12.46
C ASP A 196 -23.63 10.88 13.74
N GLU A 197 -24.34 10.79 14.87
CA GLU A 197 -23.77 10.35 16.15
C GLU A 197 -23.35 8.88 16.12
N GLU A 198 -24.18 8.00 15.53
CA GLU A 198 -23.88 6.59 15.36
C GLU A 198 -22.71 6.39 14.40
N PHE A 199 -22.68 7.14 13.30
CA PHE A 199 -21.57 7.13 12.33
C PHE A 199 -20.26 7.53 13.01
N ASP A 200 -20.26 8.65 13.72
CA ASP A 200 -19.08 9.15 14.44
C ASP A 200 -18.58 8.15 15.48
N ALA A 201 -19.49 7.55 16.25
CA ALA A 201 -19.14 6.53 17.24
C ALA A 201 -18.50 5.30 16.60
N THR A 202 -19.06 4.82 15.46
CA THR A 202 -18.54 3.68 14.70
C THR A 202 -17.15 3.99 14.14
N VAL A 203 -16.95 5.15 13.53
CA VAL A 203 -15.65 5.60 13.00
C VAL A 203 -14.62 5.70 14.11
N LYS A 204 -14.94 6.31 15.24
CA LYS A 204 -14.05 6.45 16.41
C LYS A 204 -13.63 5.09 16.97
N ALA A 205 -14.57 4.13 17.08
CA ALA A 205 -14.28 2.78 17.54
C ALA A 205 -13.33 2.05 16.59
N ALA A 206 -13.58 2.12 15.26
CA ALA A 206 -12.72 1.53 14.24
C ALA A 206 -11.30 2.13 14.28
N ILE A 207 -11.19 3.47 14.37
CA ILE A 207 -9.88 4.15 14.48
C ILE A 207 -9.13 3.68 15.72
N ALA A 208 -9.77 3.68 16.90
CA ALA A 208 -9.13 3.29 18.14
C ALA A 208 -8.58 1.85 18.07
N LYS A 209 -9.35 0.91 17.53
CA LYS A 209 -8.95 -0.48 17.37
C LYS A 209 -7.78 -0.66 16.39
N ILE A 210 -7.88 -0.05 15.21
CA ILE A 210 -6.85 -0.13 14.17
C ILE A 210 -5.56 0.57 14.62
N TYR A 211 -5.68 1.69 15.32
CA TYR A 211 -4.54 2.39 15.90
C TYR A 211 -3.83 1.54 16.95
N ALA A 212 -4.57 0.93 17.88
CA ALA A 212 -3.99 0.03 18.87
C ALA A 212 -3.21 -1.13 18.23
N ALA A 213 -3.75 -1.72 17.15
CA ALA A 213 -3.05 -2.77 16.40
C ALA A 213 -1.79 -2.27 15.67
N SER A 214 -1.74 -0.99 15.30
CA SER A 214 -0.60 -0.39 14.58
C SER A 214 0.56 0.04 15.49
N ILE A 215 0.35 0.06 16.80
CA ILE A 215 1.37 0.46 17.79
C ILE A 215 1.74 -0.66 18.77
N ALA A 216 1.22 -1.86 18.52
CA ALA A 216 1.47 -3.05 19.32
C ALA A 216 2.93 -3.55 19.21
#